data_8ee46782ba525e70956e5fae3ce7ea21
#
_entry.id   8ee46782ba525e70956e5fae3ce7ea21
#
_cell.length_a   1.000
_cell.length_b   1.000
_cell.length_c   1.000
_cell.angle_alpha   90.00
_cell.angle_beta   90.00
_cell.angle_gamma   90.00
#
_symmetry.space_group_name_H-M   'P 1'
#
loop_
_entity.id
_entity.type
_entity.pdbx_description
1 polymer ?
#
loop_
_entity_poly.entity_id
_entity_poly.type
_entity_poly.pdbx_seq_one_letter_code
_entity_poly.pdbx_strand_id
1 'polypeptide(L)'
;AWSIPVKGVRFYEALFEKKTLSKMGWVSTPVTIETTDSLYLAIHEANLTDYAAMNLKPVEQVEDNKTVTLRAALTPWSTGEKVRVTDTRVSPWRTMIVAESAGDLLLSRLMLNLNEPCRITDTSWIQPMRYIGIWWTYHMKHNTWHAGPHHGATTENTMRHIDFAAANNLGGVLVEGWNEDWATWKFSFTKPYTDFDIQRITDYGRSKGVALIGHHETGGNVSNYENQMEDGFKFYEKYGVHQVKTGYVGDLLDGKEYHSSQFGVLHYRKVIEAAARHRICIDNHEPVIPTGLQRTFPNLMTQEGVRGQEWDAWDVDGGNPPSHTVILPFTRGLAGPMDFTPVTFRFVNDVMPQTRVHTTLAKQLALFVVLYSPLQMASDEIENYEANPEPFNFIVSCPTDWSRTVVPEACIGSYVTIARCDKGEGCWYIGSITGDEERTANISLSFLDTDKRYLATIYRDAPEADYETCPAAILIEEREVTYSDTLTIRQARSGGTAVRLCPIKDS
;
A
#
# COMPACT_ATOMS: atom_id res chain seq x y z
N ALA A 1 22.11 4.13 -6.06
CA ALA A 1 21.14 3.17 -5.53
C ALA A 1 20.17 3.87 -4.61
N TRP A 2 18.92 3.41 -4.62
CA TRP A 2 17.86 3.82 -3.69
C TRP A 2 17.64 2.67 -2.70
N SER A 3 17.66 2.98 -1.41
CA SER A 3 17.54 1.99 -0.34
C SER A 3 17.11 2.63 0.98
N ILE A 4 16.57 1.82 1.88
CA ILE A 4 16.26 2.21 3.26
C ILE A 4 17.41 1.75 4.16
N PRO A 5 18.07 2.66 4.95
CA PRO A 5 19.04 2.27 5.94
C PRO A 5 18.42 1.41 7.05
N VAL A 6 19.06 0.30 7.41
CA VAL A 6 18.66 -0.50 8.57
C VAL A 6 19.07 0.22 9.84
N LYS A 7 18.16 0.99 10.42
CA LYS A 7 18.33 1.65 11.72
C LYS A 7 17.66 0.81 12.80
N GLY A 8 18.39 -0.08 13.43
CA GLY A 8 17.87 -0.83 14.57
C GLY A 8 16.87 -1.92 14.26
N VAL A 9 16.78 -2.38 13.00
CA VAL A 9 16.01 -3.59 12.60
C VAL A 9 14.49 -3.45 12.83
N ARG A 10 13.95 -2.26 12.68
CA ARG A 10 12.53 -1.98 12.78
C ARG A 10 11.79 -2.42 11.51
N PHE A 11 10.48 -2.28 11.52
CA PHE A 11 9.65 -2.28 10.33
C PHE A 11 10.10 -1.17 9.34
N TYR A 12 9.68 -1.28 8.08
CA TYR A 12 10.30 -0.56 6.94
C TYR A 12 9.70 0.84 6.68
N GLU A 13 9.17 1.51 7.67
CA GLU A 13 8.55 2.82 7.57
C GLU A 13 9.57 3.96 7.65
N ALA A 14 10.43 4.03 6.63
CA ALA A 14 11.47 5.04 6.54
C ALA A 14 11.54 5.62 5.12
N LEU A 15 12.20 6.77 4.98
CA LEU A 15 12.47 7.39 3.69
C LEU A 15 13.61 6.66 2.98
N PHE A 16 13.46 6.51 1.65
CA PHE A 16 14.52 5.99 0.81
C PHE A 16 15.60 7.05 0.61
N GLU A 17 16.86 6.61 0.66
CA GLU A 17 18.03 7.44 0.40
C GLU A 17 18.65 7.05 -0.95
N LYS A 18 19.08 8.07 -1.74
CA LYS A 18 19.87 7.87 -2.96
C LYS A 18 21.35 8.00 -2.63
N LYS A 19 22.09 6.90 -2.74
CA LYS A 19 23.57 6.86 -2.47
C LYS A 19 24.30 6.03 -3.51
N THR A 20 25.61 6.23 -3.64
CA THR A 20 26.47 5.28 -4.35
C THR A 20 26.55 3.97 -3.57
N LEU A 21 26.76 2.85 -4.24
CA LEU A 21 26.82 1.52 -3.59
C LEU A 21 27.84 1.45 -2.47
N SER A 22 29.01 2.08 -2.65
CA SER A 22 30.09 2.14 -1.66
C SER A 22 29.71 2.92 -0.38
N LYS A 23 28.77 3.85 -0.46
CA LYS A 23 28.29 4.70 0.64
C LYS A 23 26.94 4.26 1.21
N MET A 24 26.37 3.17 0.70
CA MET A 24 25.02 2.75 1.02
C MET A 24 24.86 2.32 2.50
N GLY A 25 25.89 1.73 3.08
CA GLY A 25 25.82 1.18 4.43
C GLY A 25 25.02 -0.13 4.52
N TRP A 26 24.47 -0.42 5.69
CA TRP A 26 23.57 -1.57 5.87
C TRP A 26 22.13 -1.15 5.54
N VAL A 27 21.52 -1.82 4.56
CA VAL A 27 20.20 -1.45 4.00
C VAL A 27 19.28 -2.65 3.86
N SER A 28 17.98 -2.39 3.94
CA SER A 28 16.95 -3.39 3.62
C SER A 28 16.80 -3.56 2.10
N THR A 29 16.22 -4.67 1.69
CA THR A 29 15.81 -4.91 0.29
C THR A 29 14.31 -4.67 0.11
N PRO A 30 13.82 -4.30 -1.11
CA PRO A 30 14.54 -4.15 -2.39
C PRO A 30 15.54 -2.99 -2.41
N VAL A 31 16.69 -3.21 -3.06
CA VAL A 31 17.64 -2.15 -3.41
C VAL A 31 17.59 -1.92 -4.89
N THR A 32 17.29 -0.71 -5.32
CA THR A 32 17.20 -0.34 -6.74
C THR A 32 18.42 0.47 -7.14
N ILE A 33 19.04 0.09 -8.24
CA ILE A 33 20.30 0.64 -8.72
C ILE A 33 20.08 1.14 -10.16
N GLU A 34 20.51 2.35 -10.43
CA GLU A 34 20.70 2.89 -11.76
C GLU A 34 22.21 2.87 -12.06
N THR A 35 22.61 2.24 -13.13
CA THR A 35 24.01 2.13 -13.55
C THR A 35 24.42 3.33 -14.42
N THR A 36 25.71 3.52 -14.60
CA THR A 36 26.24 4.63 -15.44
C THR A 36 25.97 4.45 -16.93
N ASP A 37 25.68 3.25 -17.36
CA ASP A 37 25.31 2.86 -18.74
C ASP A 37 23.80 2.72 -18.93
N SER A 38 23.01 3.32 -18.03
CA SER A 38 21.54 3.45 -18.09
C SER A 38 20.77 2.13 -17.97
N LEU A 39 21.36 1.11 -17.34
CA LEU A 39 20.63 -0.07 -16.91
C LEU A 39 20.05 0.14 -15.51
N TYR A 40 18.94 -0.54 -15.23
CA TYR A 40 18.28 -0.53 -13.95
C TYR A 40 18.30 -1.95 -13.35
N LEU A 41 18.70 -2.04 -12.09
CA LEU A 41 18.78 -3.30 -11.35
C LEU A 41 17.95 -3.20 -10.08
N ALA A 42 17.24 -4.28 -9.71
CA ALA A 42 16.60 -4.37 -8.41
C ALA A 42 16.96 -5.69 -7.73
N ILE A 43 17.59 -5.59 -6.56
CA ILE A 43 18.02 -6.74 -5.78
C ILE A 43 17.04 -6.96 -4.63
N HIS A 44 16.49 -8.17 -4.56
CA HIS A 44 15.55 -8.57 -3.53
C HIS A 44 15.62 -10.09 -3.28
N GLU A 45 14.64 -10.63 -2.58
CA GLU A 45 14.45 -12.05 -2.36
C GLU A 45 13.01 -12.48 -2.69
N ALA A 46 12.81 -13.77 -2.94
CA ALA A 46 11.49 -14.34 -3.18
C ALA A 46 11.29 -15.64 -2.40
N ASN A 47 10.03 -15.97 -2.12
CA ASN A 47 9.62 -17.19 -1.38
C ASN A 47 10.25 -17.27 0.02
N LEU A 48 10.19 -16.18 0.79
CA LEU A 48 10.62 -16.15 2.18
C LEU A 48 9.53 -16.79 3.06
N THR A 49 9.75 -18.00 3.54
CA THR A 49 8.72 -18.79 4.23
C THR A 49 9.13 -19.29 5.62
N ASP A 50 10.36 -19.72 5.81
CA ASP A 50 10.91 -20.21 7.08
C ASP A 50 12.41 -19.88 7.14
N TYR A 51 12.70 -18.61 7.05
CA TYR A 51 14.06 -18.08 7.01
C TYR A 51 14.07 -16.63 7.49
N ALA A 52 15.24 -16.09 7.81
CA ALA A 52 15.38 -14.66 8.14
C ALA A 52 15.45 -13.80 6.88
N ALA A 53 14.82 -12.63 6.90
CA ALA A 53 14.83 -11.71 5.77
C ALA A 53 16.25 -11.18 5.48
N MET A 54 16.50 -10.93 4.20
CA MET A 54 17.77 -10.44 3.69
C MET A 54 17.84 -8.92 3.75
N ASN A 55 18.93 -8.44 4.33
CA ASN A 55 19.44 -7.08 4.13
C ASN A 55 20.74 -7.15 3.32
N LEU A 56 21.24 -6.01 2.82
CA LEU A 56 22.51 -5.92 2.11
C LEU A 56 23.47 -4.98 2.83
N LYS A 57 24.74 -5.36 2.82
CA LYS A 57 25.83 -4.56 3.39
C LYS A 57 27.01 -4.56 2.42
N PRO A 58 27.59 -3.39 2.08
CA PRO A 58 28.86 -3.33 1.37
C PRO A 58 29.96 -4.01 2.18
N VAL A 59 30.80 -4.80 1.50
CA VAL A 59 32.03 -5.32 2.09
C VAL A 59 33.12 -4.28 1.88
N GLU A 60 34.02 -4.12 2.88
CA GLU A 60 35.18 -3.24 2.73
C GLU A 60 35.98 -3.62 1.48
N GLN A 61 36.36 -2.60 0.70
CA GLN A 61 36.99 -2.78 -0.60
C GLN A 61 38.42 -3.21 -0.47
N VAL A 62 38.82 -4.15 -1.33
CA VAL A 62 40.25 -4.43 -1.62
C VAL A 62 40.66 -3.57 -2.83
N GLU A 63 41.51 -2.61 -2.58
CA GLU A 63 42.48 -1.87 -3.39
C GLU A 63 42.11 -1.21 -4.74
N ASP A 64 41.05 -1.53 -5.48
CA ASP A 64 40.90 -0.92 -6.83
C ASP A 64 39.83 0.15 -7.01
N ASN A 65 39.09 0.50 -5.97
CA ASN A 65 38.00 1.51 -5.95
C ASN A 65 36.90 1.37 -7.04
N LYS A 66 36.90 0.29 -7.83
CA LYS A 66 35.96 0.09 -8.96
C LYS A 66 34.90 -0.96 -8.69
N THR A 67 35.16 -1.91 -7.81
CA THR A 67 34.27 -3.03 -7.53
C THR A 67 33.65 -2.87 -6.15
N VAL A 68 32.33 -2.89 -6.06
CA VAL A 68 31.59 -2.94 -4.78
C VAL A 68 31.00 -4.32 -4.60
N THR A 69 31.46 -5.04 -3.59
CA THR A 69 30.87 -6.33 -3.20
C THR A 69 29.78 -6.10 -2.15
N LEU A 70 28.58 -6.62 -2.41
CA LEU A 70 27.49 -6.61 -1.44
C LEU A 70 27.39 -7.99 -0.78
N ARG A 71 27.22 -8.01 0.52
CA ARG A 71 26.99 -9.21 1.32
C ARG A 71 25.56 -9.23 1.83
N ALA A 72 24.88 -10.38 1.71
CA ALA A 72 23.64 -10.62 2.41
C ALA A 72 23.88 -10.63 3.94
N ALA A 73 23.08 -9.87 4.66
CA ALA A 73 23.11 -9.77 6.12
C ALA A 73 21.69 -10.11 6.62
N LEU A 74 21.54 -11.29 7.22
CA LEU A 74 20.23 -11.77 7.69
C LEU A 74 19.87 -11.13 9.02
N THR A 75 18.59 -10.81 9.21
CA THR A 75 18.05 -10.35 10.49
C THR A 75 18.12 -11.47 11.53
N PRO A 76 18.74 -11.26 12.70
CA PRO A 76 18.87 -12.29 13.70
C PRO A 76 17.61 -12.51 14.53
N TRP A 77 17.54 -13.65 15.22
CA TRP A 77 16.77 -13.79 16.45
C TRP A 77 17.38 -12.89 17.54
N SER A 78 16.61 -12.58 18.58
CA SER A 78 17.11 -11.82 19.75
C SER A 78 18.33 -12.47 20.44
N THR A 79 18.49 -13.77 20.28
CA THR A 79 19.62 -14.58 20.78
C THR A 79 20.86 -14.57 19.86
N GLY A 80 20.77 -13.93 18.68
CA GLY A 80 21.87 -13.72 17.74
C GLY A 80 21.96 -14.74 16.59
N GLU A 81 21.30 -15.89 16.67
CA GLU A 81 21.24 -16.84 15.56
C GLU A 81 20.49 -16.21 14.37
N LYS A 82 20.91 -16.53 13.16
CA LYS A 82 20.26 -15.99 11.95
C LYS A 82 19.08 -16.86 11.50
N VAL A 83 19.29 -18.15 11.46
CA VAL A 83 18.28 -19.13 11.06
C VAL A 83 18.43 -20.37 11.93
N ARG A 84 17.33 -20.86 12.47
CA ARG A 84 17.24 -22.12 13.19
C ARG A 84 16.71 -23.17 12.23
N VAL A 85 17.51 -24.19 11.98
CA VAL A 85 17.20 -25.28 11.05
C VAL A 85 17.14 -26.57 11.84
N THR A 86 15.99 -27.21 11.85
CA THR A 86 15.77 -28.52 12.51
C THR A 86 15.84 -29.67 11.53
N ASP A 87 15.84 -29.38 10.22
CA ASP A 87 15.70 -30.35 9.14
C ASP A 87 16.26 -29.74 7.84
N THR A 88 16.19 -30.46 6.73
CA THR A 88 16.53 -29.90 5.42
C THR A 88 15.60 -28.78 5.06
N ARG A 89 16.12 -27.57 4.79
CA ARG A 89 15.38 -26.38 4.41
C ARG A 89 15.85 -25.84 3.07
N VAL A 90 14.91 -25.19 2.37
CA VAL A 90 15.22 -24.42 1.18
C VAL A 90 15.34 -22.96 1.57
N SER A 91 16.46 -22.31 1.25
CA SER A 91 16.61 -20.86 1.44
C SER A 91 15.73 -20.10 0.46
N PRO A 92 15.34 -18.84 0.78
CA PRO A 92 14.69 -17.97 -0.18
C PRO A 92 15.57 -17.76 -1.42
N TRP A 93 14.92 -17.52 -2.56
CA TRP A 93 15.63 -17.08 -3.75
C TRP A 93 16.28 -15.71 -3.53
N ARG A 94 17.49 -15.52 -4.03
CA ARG A 94 18.12 -14.21 -4.17
C ARG A 94 17.89 -13.75 -5.59
N THR A 95 17.21 -12.61 -5.75
CA THR A 95 16.73 -12.16 -7.05
C THR A 95 17.41 -10.87 -7.49
N MET A 96 17.60 -10.74 -8.78
CA MET A 96 18.01 -9.50 -9.44
C MET A 96 17.16 -9.32 -10.70
N ILE A 97 16.37 -8.26 -10.72
CA ILE A 97 15.71 -7.79 -11.93
C ILE A 97 16.71 -6.92 -12.66
N VAL A 98 16.84 -7.10 -13.98
CA VAL A 98 17.65 -6.27 -14.87
C VAL A 98 16.73 -5.70 -15.93
N ALA A 99 16.76 -4.40 -16.13
CA ALA A 99 15.86 -3.69 -17.04
C ALA A 99 16.60 -2.59 -17.81
N GLU A 100 16.15 -2.31 -19.03
CA GLU A 100 16.68 -1.24 -19.88
C GLU A 100 16.03 0.12 -19.58
N SER A 101 14.87 0.12 -18.93
CA SER A 101 14.21 1.33 -18.45
C SER A 101 13.73 1.16 -17.00
N ALA A 102 13.53 2.27 -16.30
CA ALA A 102 12.95 2.25 -14.96
C ALA A 102 11.53 1.64 -14.98
N GLY A 103 10.75 1.90 -16.03
CA GLY A 103 9.41 1.38 -16.21
C GLY A 103 9.35 -0.15 -16.30
N ASP A 104 10.34 -0.78 -16.95
CA ASP A 104 10.38 -2.24 -17.10
C ASP A 104 10.60 -2.97 -15.79
N LEU A 105 11.22 -2.34 -14.78
CA LEU A 105 11.30 -2.91 -13.42
C LEU A 105 9.92 -3.22 -12.86
N LEU A 106 8.94 -2.32 -13.10
CA LEU A 106 7.58 -2.42 -12.56
C LEU A 106 6.76 -3.54 -13.22
N LEU A 107 7.15 -3.98 -14.41
CA LEU A 107 6.46 -5.01 -15.17
C LEU A 107 6.98 -6.43 -14.86
N SER A 108 8.05 -6.54 -14.07
CA SER A 108 8.63 -7.82 -13.70
C SER A 108 7.71 -8.65 -12.81
N ARG A 109 7.53 -9.93 -13.15
CA ARG A 109 6.80 -10.91 -12.33
C ARG A 109 7.74 -11.90 -11.65
N LEU A 110 9.03 -11.59 -11.56
CA LEU A 110 10.05 -12.52 -11.08
C LEU A 110 9.74 -13.03 -9.66
N MET A 111 9.43 -12.12 -8.72
CA MET A 111 9.11 -12.49 -7.34
C MET A 111 7.93 -13.45 -7.25
N LEU A 112 6.85 -13.19 -8.00
CA LEU A 112 5.68 -14.07 -8.02
C LEU A 112 6.02 -15.43 -8.60
N ASN A 113 6.76 -15.47 -9.72
CA ASN A 113 7.07 -16.71 -10.43
C ASN A 113 7.98 -17.67 -9.64
N LEU A 114 8.73 -17.16 -8.67
CA LEU A 114 9.60 -17.94 -7.79
C LEU A 114 8.91 -18.45 -6.52
N ASN A 115 7.63 -18.16 -6.34
CA ASN A 115 6.81 -18.71 -5.26
C ASN A 115 6.04 -19.96 -5.70
N GLU A 116 5.64 -20.76 -4.73
CA GLU A 116 4.85 -21.96 -4.95
C GLU A 116 3.48 -21.63 -5.60
N PRO A 117 2.89 -22.56 -6.33
CA PRO A 117 1.52 -22.44 -6.82
C PRO A 117 0.52 -22.15 -5.70
N CYS A 118 -0.65 -21.60 -6.08
CA CYS A 118 -1.74 -21.33 -5.14
C CYS A 118 -2.14 -22.61 -4.37
N ARG A 119 -2.20 -22.49 -3.04
CA ARG A 119 -2.61 -23.58 -2.14
C ARG A 119 -4.09 -23.51 -1.74
N ILE A 120 -4.81 -22.47 -2.14
CA ILE A 120 -6.23 -22.30 -1.88
C ILE A 120 -7.01 -22.87 -3.06
N THR A 121 -7.78 -23.92 -2.83
CA THR A 121 -8.53 -24.61 -3.88
C THR A 121 -9.67 -23.78 -4.44
N ASP A 122 -10.44 -23.14 -3.57
CA ASP A 122 -11.53 -22.22 -3.93
C ASP A 122 -11.12 -20.79 -3.58
N THR A 123 -10.87 -19.97 -4.58
CA THR A 123 -10.50 -18.55 -4.44
C THR A 123 -11.65 -17.59 -4.70
N SER A 124 -12.87 -18.07 -4.91
CA SER A 124 -14.05 -17.25 -5.29
C SER A 124 -14.44 -16.22 -4.21
N TRP A 125 -14.08 -16.47 -2.95
CA TRP A 125 -14.34 -15.60 -1.83
C TRP A 125 -13.31 -14.45 -1.68
N ILE A 126 -12.20 -14.51 -2.42
CA ILE A 126 -11.16 -13.47 -2.42
C ILE A 126 -11.60 -12.38 -3.39
N GLN A 127 -12.00 -11.24 -2.85
CA GLN A 127 -12.57 -10.15 -3.64
C GLN A 127 -11.76 -8.86 -3.44
N PRO A 128 -11.09 -8.36 -4.50
CA PRO A 128 -10.53 -7.02 -4.49
C PRO A 128 -11.61 -5.96 -4.27
N MET A 129 -11.32 -4.91 -3.51
CA MET A 129 -12.29 -3.84 -3.28
C MET A 129 -11.65 -2.49 -2.96
N ARG A 130 -12.41 -1.44 -3.22
CA ARG A 130 -12.20 -0.13 -2.62
C ARG A 130 -12.98 -0.07 -1.32
N TYR A 131 -12.43 0.60 -0.34
CA TYR A 131 -13.09 0.75 0.96
C TYR A 131 -12.79 2.12 1.59
N ILE A 132 -13.56 2.48 2.59
CA ILE A 132 -13.30 3.62 3.48
C ILE A 132 -13.09 3.10 4.90
N GLY A 133 -12.42 3.88 5.75
CA GLY A 133 -12.18 3.47 7.14
C GLY A 133 -12.46 4.56 8.15
N ILE A 134 -12.83 4.15 9.36
CA ILE A 134 -12.70 4.98 10.54
C ILE A 134 -11.24 4.88 10.95
N TRP A 135 -10.41 5.71 10.35
CA TRP A 135 -8.95 5.62 10.44
C TRP A 135 -8.27 7.00 10.44
N TRP A 136 -8.43 7.84 9.38
CA TRP A 136 -7.79 9.14 9.28
C TRP A 136 -8.19 10.07 10.43
N THR A 137 -9.44 10.03 10.84
CA THR A 137 -10.00 10.76 11.97
C THR A 137 -9.25 10.50 13.31
N TYR A 138 -8.64 9.32 13.47
CA TYR A 138 -7.79 9.01 14.63
C TYR A 138 -6.43 9.71 14.53
N HIS A 139 -5.81 9.68 13.37
CA HIS A 139 -4.54 10.36 13.12
C HIS A 139 -4.70 11.87 13.22
N MET A 140 -5.83 12.41 12.76
CA MET A 140 -6.22 13.82 12.91
C MET A 140 -6.68 14.20 14.33
N LYS A 141 -6.73 13.24 15.27
CA LYS A 141 -7.17 13.43 16.67
C LYS A 141 -8.62 13.90 16.83
N HIS A 142 -9.47 13.68 15.83
CA HIS A 142 -10.90 13.95 15.91
C HIS A 142 -11.63 12.85 16.69
N ASN A 143 -11.13 11.61 16.59
CA ASN A 143 -11.63 10.46 17.36
C ASN A 143 -10.50 9.75 18.12
N THR A 144 -10.91 8.81 18.99
CA THR A 144 -10.00 7.94 19.74
C THR A 144 -10.26 6.48 19.41
N TRP A 145 -9.20 5.65 19.44
CA TRP A 145 -9.31 4.18 19.32
C TRP A 145 -9.93 3.52 20.57
N HIS A 146 -10.00 4.24 21.69
CA HIS A 146 -10.48 3.70 22.95
C HIS A 146 -11.88 4.21 23.27
N ALA A 147 -12.68 3.40 23.94
CA ALA A 147 -14.01 3.79 24.40
C ALA A 147 -13.98 5.06 25.24
N GLY A 148 -14.94 5.96 24.99
CA GLY A 148 -15.04 7.26 25.63
C GLY A 148 -15.86 8.25 24.81
N PRO A 149 -15.89 9.55 25.21
CA PRO A 149 -16.73 10.55 24.54
C PRO A 149 -16.42 10.77 23.05
N HIS A 150 -15.19 10.48 22.62
CA HIS A 150 -14.72 10.65 21.23
C HIS A 150 -14.39 9.30 20.56
N HIS A 151 -14.94 8.19 21.05
CA HIS A 151 -14.70 6.89 20.46
C HIS A 151 -15.19 6.84 19.01
N GLY A 152 -14.27 6.50 18.09
CA GLY A 152 -14.58 6.43 16.65
C GLY A 152 -15.32 5.15 16.26
N ALA A 153 -14.95 4.01 16.87
CA ALA A 153 -15.46 2.69 16.53
C ALA A 153 -16.82 2.42 17.21
N THR A 154 -17.79 3.33 17.05
CA THR A 154 -19.15 3.12 17.56
C THR A 154 -20.04 2.50 16.49
N THR A 155 -21.13 1.83 16.93
CA THR A 155 -22.14 1.26 16.02
C THR A 155 -22.71 2.31 15.08
N GLU A 156 -23.08 3.47 15.60
CA GLU A 156 -23.69 4.56 14.85
C GLU A 156 -22.72 5.16 13.82
N ASN A 157 -21.46 5.42 14.22
CA ASN A 157 -20.47 5.96 13.30
C ASN A 157 -20.09 4.95 12.21
N THR A 158 -20.02 3.66 12.55
CA THR A 158 -19.77 2.59 11.56
C THR A 158 -20.92 2.50 10.56
N MET A 159 -22.17 2.58 11.02
CA MET A 159 -23.33 2.56 10.11
C MET A 159 -23.37 3.80 9.21
N ARG A 160 -22.96 4.98 9.68
CA ARG A 160 -22.78 6.17 8.86
C ARG A 160 -21.75 5.95 7.73
N HIS A 161 -20.61 5.31 8.05
CA HIS A 161 -19.59 4.96 7.04
C HIS A 161 -20.11 3.92 6.04
N ILE A 162 -20.95 2.97 6.49
CA ILE A 162 -21.63 2.00 5.61
C ILE A 162 -22.58 2.72 4.63
N ASP A 163 -23.35 3.69 5.10
CA ASP A 163 -24.24 4.48 4.22
C ASP A 163 -23.44 5.25 3.16
N PHE A 164 -22.34 5.90 3.56
CA PHE A 164 -21.46 6.58 2.62
C PHE A 164 -20.83 5.59 1.61
N ALA A 165 -20.33 4.46 2.09
CA ALA A 165 -19.74 3.43 1.23
C ALA A 165 -20.74 2.91 0.19
N ALA A 166 -21.98 2.61 0.61
CA ALA A 166 -23.06 2.15 -0.26
C ALA A 166 -23.41 3.21 -1.33
N ALA A 167 -23.52 4.49 -0.93
CA ALA A 167 -23.82 5.59 -1.84
C ALA A 167 -22.73 5.83 -2.90
N ASN A 168 -21.48 5.45 -2.59
CA ASN A 168 -20.30 5.71 -3.42
C ASN A 168 -19.65 4.44 -4.00
N ASN A 169 -20.38 3.33 -4.07
CA ASN A 169 -19.90 2.06 -4.64
C ASN A 169 -18.55 1.60 -4.05
N LEU A 170 -18.35 1.81 -2.75
CA LEU A 170 -17.23 1.26 -1.99
C LEU A 170 -17.66 -0.07 -1.36
N GLY A 171 -16.82 -1.09 -1.45
CA GLY A 171 -17.18 -2.46 -1.04
C GLY A 171 -17.11 -2.72 0.45
N GLY A 172 -16.43 -1.87 1.23
CA GLY A 172 -16.21 -2.13 2.65
C GLY A 172 -15.96 -0.90 3.50
N VAL A 173 -16.04 -1.12 4.82
CA VAL A 173 -15.70 -0.15 5.87
C VAL A 173 -14.74 -0.82 6.86
N LEU A 174 -13.52 -0.29 6.97
CA LEU A 174 -12.56 -0.66 8.01
C LEU A 174 -12.92 0.03 9.32
N VAL A 175 -12.89 -0.72 10.42
CA VAL A 175 -13.07 -0.17 11.76
C VAL A 175 -11.94 -0.63 12.68
N GLU A 176 -11.07 0.29 13.03
CA GLU A 176 -10.05 0.10 14.07
C GLU A 176 -10.60 0.48 15.45
N GLY A 177 -9.98 0.02 16.53
CA GLY A 177 -10.37 0.40 17.88
C GLY A 177 -11.70 -0.18 18.37
N TRP A 178 -12.20 -1.26 17.76
CA TRP A 178 -13.51 -1.85 18.07
C TRP A 178 -13.54 -2.75 19.30
N ASN A 179 -12.38 -3.27 19.73
CA ASN A 179 -12.28 -4.30 20.77
C ASN A 179 -11.66 -3.78 22.07
N GLU A 180 -12.03 -4.41 23.19
CA GLU A 180 -11.48 -4.11 24.52
C GLU A 180 -9.93 -4.24 24.52
N ASP A 181 -9.28 -3.35 25.26
CA ASP A 181 -7.83 -3.29 25.41
C ASP A 181 -7.06 -3.13 24.08
N TRP A 182 -7.68 -2.45 23.07
CA TRP A 182 -7.07 -2.21 21.76
C TRP A 182 -5.63 -1.70 21.88
N ALA A 183 -4.71 -2.26 21.05
CA ALA A 183 -3.27 -1.97 21.02
C ALA A 183 -2.54 -2.12 22.37
N THR A 184 -3.16 -2.66 23.40
CA THR A 184 -2.47 -3.03 24.65
C THR A 184 -2.04 -4.51 24.59
N TRP A 185 -1.14 -4.91 25.49
CA TRP A 185 -0.72 -6.32 25.57
C TRP A 185 -1.80 -7.29 26.08
N LYS A 186 -2.98 -6.77 26.47
CA LYS A 186 -4.13 -7.55 27.01
C LYS A 186 -5.29 -7.64 26.03
N PHE A 187 -5.14 -7.18 24.79
CA PHE A 187 -6.20 -7.16 23.78
C PHE A 187 -6.94 -8.51 23.66
N SER A 188 -8.21 -8.44 23.30
CA SER A 188 -9.05 -9.60 23.01
C SER A 188 -9.80 -9.41 21.69
N PHE A 189 -9.63 -10.32 20.75
CA PHE A 189 -10.32 -10.28 19.45
C PHE A 189 -11.70 -10.96 19.44
N THR A 190 -12.26 -11.20 20.60
CA THR A 190 -13.63 -11.74 20.77
C THR A 190 -14.51 -10.87 21.66
N LYS A 191 -13.98 -9.73 22.13
CA LYS A 191 -14.67 -8.81 23.04
C LYS A 191 -14.75 -7.41 22.45
N PRO A 192 -15.84 -7.07 21.73
CA PRO A 192 -16.08 -5.71 21.30
C PRO A 192 -16.33 -4.79 22.49
N TYR A 193 -16.02 -3.50 22.34
CA TYR A 193 -16.51 -2.48 23.26
C TYR A 193 -18.03 -2.45 23.29
N THR A 194 -18.63 -2.00 24.38
CA THR A 194 -20.10 -2.03 24.61
C THR A 194 -20.89 -1.16 23.63
N ASP A 195 -20.25 -0.17 23.01
CA ASP A 195 -20.80 0.73 22.01
C ASP A 195 -20.58 0.25 20.55
N PHE A 196 -19.97 -0.96 20.38
CA PHE A 196 -19.74 -1.59 19.07
C PHE A 196 -20.53 -2.90 18.95
N ASP A 197 -21.74 -2.82 18.41
CA ASP A 197 -22.61 -3.98 18.15
C ASP A 197 -22.29 -4.58 16.77
N ILE A 198 -21.35 -5.53 16.73
CA ILE A 198 -20.90 -6.17 15.50
C ILE A 198 -22.04 -6.87 14.73
N GLN A 199 -23.02 -7.47 15.44
CA GLN A 199 -24.15 -8.14 14.78
C GLN A 199 -25.01 -7.12 14.02
N ARG A 200 -25.39 -6.02 14.68
CA ARG A 200 -26.17 -4.94 14.07
C ARG A 200 -25.44 -4.31 12.90
N ILE A 201 -24.13 -4.06 13.03
CA ILE A 201 -23.27 -3.49 12.00
C ILE A 201 -23.23 -4.40 10.77
N THR A 202 -22.93 -5.68 10.94
CA THR A 202 -22.78 -6.62 9.83
C THR A 202 -24.09 -6.94 9.15
N ASP A 203 -25.21 -7.00 9.89
CA ASP A 203 -26.55 -7.15 9.31
C ASP A 203 -26.93 -5.91 8.47
N TYR A 204 -26.63 -4.71 9.00
CA TYR A 204 -26.84 -3.47 8.28
C TYR A 204 -25.98 -3.38 7.01
N GLY A 205 -24.69 -3.64 7.11
CA GLY A 205 -23.77 -3.66 5.97
C GLY A 205 -24.22 -4.64 4.88
N ARG A 206 -24.63 -5.83 5.26
CA ARG A 206 -25.18 -6.83 4.32
C ARG A 206 -26.42 -6.32 3.60
N SER A 207 -27.31 -5.62 4.30
CA SER A 207 -28.51 -5.02 3.69
C SER A 207 -28.19 -3.93 2.67
N LYS A 208 -27.01 -3.31 2.78
CA LYS A 208 -26.50 -2.25 1.90
C LYS A 208 -25.49 -2.75 0.84
N GLY A 209 -25.08 -4.02 0.90
CA GLY A 209 -24.04 -4.57 0.04
C GLY A 209 -22.61 -4.12 0.40
N VAL A 210 -22.38 -3.70 1.65
CA VAL A 210 -21.09 -3.21 2.16
C VAL A 210 -20.57 -4.16 3.25
N ALA A 211 -19.31 -4.60 3.12
CA ALA A 211 -18.66 -5.46 4.10
C ALA A 211 -18.07 -4.67 5.27
N LEU A 212 -18.09 -5.26 6.47
CA LEU A 212 -17.20 -4.82 7.54
C LEU A 212 -15.80 -5.39 7.29
N ILE A 213 -14.77 -4.56 7.35
CA ILE A 213 -13.37 -4.97 7.39
C ILE A 213 -12.92 -4.92 8.85
N GLY A 214 -12.50 -6.07 9.36
CA GLY A 214 -12.06 -6.20 10.75
C GLY A 214 -10.64 -5.69 10.97
N HIS A 215 -10.27 -5.53 12.22
CA HIS A 215 -8.93 -5.09 12.60
C HIS A 215 -8.42 -5.91 13.80
N HIS A 216 -7.19 -6.40 13.71
CA HIS A 216 -6.48 -7.10 14.76
C HIS A 216 -5.19 -6.36 15.09
N GLU A 217 -5.24 -5.33 15.96
CA GLU A 217 -4.05 -4.66 16.46
C GLU A 217 -3.49 -5.40 17.69
N THR A 218 -2.22 -5.76 17.62
CA THR A 218 -1.58 -6.62 18.62
C THR A 218 -0.60 -5.88 19.54
N GLY A 219 -0.23 -4.63 19.21
CA GLY A 219 0.84 -3.93 19.89
C GLY A 219 2.17 -4.71 19.90
N GLY A 220 2.36 -5.60 18.92
CA GLY A 220 3.53 -6.50 18.82
C GLY A 220 3.50 -7.72 19.74
N ASN A 221 2.43 -7.96 20.53
CA ASN A 221 2.31 -9.15 21.38
C ASN A 221 1.84 -10.38 20.59
N VAL A 222 2.77 -10.99 19.88
CA VAL A 222 2.54 -12.17 19.05
C VAL A 222 2.07 -13.37 19.85
N SER A 223 2.63 -13.59 21.03
CA SER A 223 2.24 -14.71 21.90
C SER A 223 0.76 -14.65 22.30
N ASN A 224 0.23 -13.46 22.66
CA ASN A 224 -1.20 -13.30 22.94
C ASN A 224 -2.04 -13.51 21.67
N TYR A 225 -1.58 -12.98 20.52
CA TYR A 225 -2.29 -13.17 19.27
C TYR A 225 -2.40 -14.64 18.88
N GLU A 226 -1.29 -15.38 18.88
CA GLU A 226 -1.29 -16.81 18.53
C GLU A 226 -2.16 -17.66 19.42
N ASN A 227 -2.29 -17.31 20.71
CA ASN A 227 -3.15 -18.02 21.68
C ASN A 227 -4.64 -17.86 21.38
N GLN A 228 -5.07 -16.76 20.74
CA GLN A 228 -6.48 -16.48 20.47
C GLN A 228 -6.82 -16.35 18.97
N MET A 229 -5.84 -16.52 18.07
CA MET A 229 -5.99 -16.27 16.64
C MET A 229 -7.13 -17.04 15.99
N GLU A 230 -7.24 -18.35 16.28
CA GLU A 230 -8.32 -19.17 15.76
C GLU A 230 -9.69 -18.71 16.27
N ASP A 231 -9.81 -18.32 17.53
CA ASP A 231 -11.06 -17.81 18.10
C ASP A 231 -11.40 -16.42 17.55
N GLY A 232 -10.41 -15.56 17.32
CA GLY A 232 -10.59 -14.27 16.67
C GLY A 232 -11.10 -14.40 15.22
N PHE A 233 -10.52 -15.32 14.43
CA PHE A 233 -11.01 -15.57 13.07
C PHE A 233 -12.38 -16.24 13.04
N LYS A 234 -12.68 -17.19 13.94
CA LYS A 234 -14.02 -17.75 14.09
C LYS A 234 -15.06 -16.69 14.50
N PHE A 235 -14.65 -15.74 15.35
CA PHE A 235 -15.51 -14.62 15.71
C PHE A 235 -15.91 -13.82 14.48
N TYR A 236 -14.95 -13.45 13.62
CA TYR A 236 -15.25 -12.75 12.38
C TYR A 236 -16.05 -13.60 11.38
N GLU A 237 -15.71 -14.87 11.20
CA GLU A 237 -16.45 -15.81 10.35
C GLU A 237 -17.92 -15.90 10.74
N LYS A 238 -18.22 -15.97 12.06
CA LYS A 238 -19.60 -15.98 12.60
C LYS A 238 -20.42 -14.78 12.12
N TYR A 239 -19.81 -13.62 11.96
CA TYR A 239 -20.47 -12.38 11.54
C TYR A 239 -20.33 -12.10 10.04
N GLY A 240 -19.66 -12.97 9.27
CA GLY A 240 -19.48 -12.82 7.82
C GLY A 240 -18.46 -11.74 7.46
N VAL A 241 -17.47 -11.51 8.30
CA VAL A 241 -16.34 -10.64 8.02
C VAL A 241 -15.26 -11.44 7.30
N HIS A 242 -14.89 -11.03 6.09
CA HIS A 242 -13.95 -11.76 5.22
C HIS A 242 -12.69 -10.98 4.86
N GLN A 243 -12.50 -9.80 5.40
CA GLN A 243 -11.28 -9.00 5.28
C GLN A 243 -10.85 -8.53 6.67
N VAL A 244 -9.56 -8.64 6.97
CA VAL A 244 -8.99 -8.23 8.25
C VAL A 244 -7.66 -7.52 8.00
N LYS A 245 -7.52 -6.31 8.54
CA LYS A 245 -6.25 -5.63 8.69
C LYS A 245 -5.59 -6.12 9.98
N THR A 246 -4.32 -6.51 9.93
CA THR A 246 -3.54 -6.91 11.09
C THR A 246 -2.45 -5.89 11.37
N GLY A 247 -2.29 -5.48 12.64
CA GLY A 247 -1.29 -4.49 13.07
C GLY A 247 -0.38 -5.04 14.17
N TYR A 248 0.85 -4.55 14.18
CA TYR A 248 1.90 -4.94 15.13
C TYR A 248 2.69 -3.71 15.59
N VAL A 249 1.97 -2.65 15.93
CA VAL A 249 2.58 -1.39 16.38
C VAL A 249 3.58 -1.64 17.51
N GLY A 250 4.85 -1.45 17.23
CA GLY A 250 5.93 -1.66 18.17
C GLY A 250 7.25 -2.00 17.48
N ASP A 251 8.36 -1.67 18.13
CA ASP A 251 9.70 -1.91 17.56
C ASP A 251 10.04 -3.40 17.46
N LEU A 252 9.46 -4.22 18.34
CA LEU A 252 9.80 -5.65 18.48
C LEU A 252 8.56 -6.48 18.73
N LEU A 253 8.50 -7.66 18.13
CA LEU A 253 7.52 -8.69 18.42
C LEU A 253 7.85 -9.35 19.77
N ASP A 254 6.84 -9.56 20.62
CA ASP A 254 6.99 -10.05 22.00
C ASP A 254 8.02 -9.27 22.83
N GLY A 255 8.27 -7.99 22.48
CA GLY A 255 9.23 -7.12 23.11
C GLY A 255 10.71 -7.53 22.95
N LYS A 256 11.02 -8.46 22.04
CA LYS A 256 12.38 -9.01 21.87
C LYS A 256 12.79 -9.40 20.46
N GLU A 257 11.85 -9.85 19.61
CA GLU A 257 12.16 -10.37 18.29
C GLU A 257 11.90 -9.33 17.20
N TYR A 258 12.72 -9.31 16.17
CA TYR A 258 12.54 -8.39 15.05
C TYR A 258 11.49 -8.88 14.07
N HIS A 259 10.72 -7.96 13.49
CA HIS A 259 9.68 -8.26 12.49
C HIS A 259 10.22 -9.05 11.28
N SER A 260 11.44 -8.75 10.85
CA SER A 260 12.12 -9.41 9.72
C SER A 260 13.00 -10.61 10.12
N SER A 261 13.00 -11.02 11.39
CA SER A 261 13.63 -12.28 11.80
C SER A 261 12.83 -13.50 11.32
N GLN A 262 13.43 -14.69 11.40
CA GLN A 262 12.70 -15.93 11.12
C GLN A 262 11.46 -16.08 12.01
N PHE A 263 11.50 -15.59 13.26
CA PHE A 263 10.33 -15.57 14.16
C PHE A 263 9.16 -14.81 13.55
N GLY A 264 9.39 -13.57 13.11
CA GLY A 264 8.35 -12.75 12.49
C GLY A 264 7.82 -13.35 11.19
N VAL A 265 8.73 -13.84 10.33
CA VAL A 265 8.34 -14.52 9.06
C VAL A 265 7.42 -15.71 9.31
N LEU A 266 7.73 -16.55 10.29
CA LEU A 266 6.91 -17.72 10.66
C LEU A 266 5.55 -17.29 11.21
N HIS A 267 5.53 -16.26 12.05
CA HIS A 267 4.29 -15.72 12.61
C HIS A 267 3.36 -15.17 11.52
N TYR A 268 3.84 -14.27 10.65
CA TYR A 268 3.03 -13.70 9.58
C TYR A 268 2.48 -14.78 8.65
N ARG A 269 3.29 -15.77 8.30
CA ARG A 269 2.83 -16.92 7.51
C ARG A 269 1.73 -17.70 8.21
N LYS A 270 1.87 -17.95 9.52
CA LYS A 270 0.87 -18.66 10.33
C LYS A 270 -0.47 -17.91 10.35
N VAL A 271 -0.45 -16.58 10.46
CA VAL A 271 -1.65 -15.74 10.39
C VAL A 271 -2.34 -15.88 9.03
N ILE A 272 -1.60 -15.78 7.93
CA ILE A 272 -2.13 -15.89 6.56
C ILE A 272 -2.76 -17.26 6.33
N GLU A 273 -2.10 -18.33 6.76
CA GLU A 273 -2.60 -19.71 6.63
C GLU A 273 -3.85 -19.96 7.51
N ALA A 274 -3.88 -19.39 8.72
CA ALA A 274 -5.06 -19.46 9.59
C ALA A 274 -6.23 -18.70 8.99
N ALA A 275 -6.02 -17.46 8.55
CA ALA A 275 -7.04 -16.65 7.89
C ALA A 275 -7.63 -17.33 6.64
N ALA A 276 -6.78 -18.00 5.83
CA ALA A 276 -7.23 -18.75 4.66
C ALA A 276 -8.22 -19.88 5.03
N ARG A 277 -8.01 -20.58 6.17
CA ARG A 277 -8.94 -21.62 6.65
C ARG A 277 -10.32 -21.07 6.99
N HIS A 278 -10.36 -19.81 7.42
CA HIS A 278 -11.60 -19.08 7.76
C HIS A 278 -12.15 -18.24 6.63
N ARG A 279 -11.59 -18.37 5.39
CA ARG A 279 -11.95 -17.55 4.22
C ARG A 279 -11.85 -16.05 4.50
N ILE A 280 -10.75 -15.64 5.13
CA ILE A 280 -10.44 -14.24 5.46
C ILE A 280 -9.23 -13.78 4.66
N CYS A 281 -9.37 -12.64 4.00
CA CYS A 281 -8.29 -11.91 3.35
C CYS A 281 -7.55 -11.06 4.38
N ILE A 282 -6.26 -10.90 4.20
CA ILE A 282 -5.37 -10.15 5.09
C ILE A 282 -4.78 -8.93 4.38
N ASP A 283 -4.86 -7.79 5.05
CA ASP A 283 -4.00 -6.64 4.90
C ASP A 283 -3.05 -6.61 6.10
N ASN A 284 -1.74 -6.77 5.87
CA ASN A 284 -0.77 -6.94 6.95
C ASN A 284 0.09 -5.68 7.14
N HIS A 285 -0.05 -5.01 8.28
CA HIS A 285 0.77 -3.86 8.67
C HIS A 285 2.00 -4.28 9.48
N GLU A 286 3.03 -3.42 9.53
CA GLU A 286 4.37 -3.68 10.08
C GLU A 286 4.97 -5.03 9.64
N PRO A 287 4.83 -5.43 8.38
CA PRO A 287 5.23 -6.75 7.91
C PRO A 287 6.75 -6.89 7.74
N VAL A 288 7.20 -8.12 7.55
CA VAL A 288 8.41 -8.32 6.74
C VAL A 288 8.12 -7.91 5.29
N ILE A 289 9.11 -7.31 4.60
CA ILE A 289 8.93 -6.91 3.19
C ILE A 289 8.40 -8.09 2.36
N PRO A 290 7.36 -7.89 1.54
CA PRO A 290 6.77 -8.94 0.73
C PRO A 290 7.77 -9.62 -0.22
N THR A 291 7.60 -10.90 -0.43
CA THR A 291 8.49 -11.72 -1.28
C THR A 291 7.72 -12.60 -2.27
N GLY A 292 6.48 -12.18 -2.62
CA GLY A 292 5.63 -12.85 -3.60
C GLY A 292 4.72 -13.94 -3.02
N LEU A 293 4.59 -14.04 -1.70
CA LEU A 293 3.77 -15.07 -1.01
C LEU A 293 2.29 -15.04 -1.42
N GLN A 294 1.78 -13.90 -1.89
CA GLN A 294 0.41 -13.76 -2.40
C GLN A 294 0.11 -14.65 -3.62
N ARG A 295 1.11 -15.18 -4.33
CA ARG A 295 0.91 -16.22 -5.34
C ARG A 295 0.44 -17.53 -4.72
N THR A 296 1.03 -17.91 -3.60
CA THR A 296 0.73 -19.16 -2.87
C THR A 296 -0.53 -19.01 -2.01
N PHE A 297 -0.70 -17.86 -1.40
CA PHE A 297 -1.81 -17.49 -0.55
C PHE A 297 -2.41 -16.16 -1.00
N PRO A 298 -3.29 -16.17 -2.04
CA PRO A 298 -3.87 -14.95 -2.59
C PRO A 298 -4.82 -14.21 -1.62
N ASN A 299 -5.16 -14.80 -0.47
CA ASN A 299 -5.83 -14.12 0.61
C ASN A 299 -4.91 -13.09 1.34
N LEU A 300 -3.59 -13.11 1.13
CA LEU A 300 -2.72 -11.99 1.45
C LEU A 300 -2.88 -10.94 0.36
N MET A 301 -3.82 -10.02 0.56
CA MET A 301 -4.22 -9.05 -0.46
C MET A 301 -3.19 -7.94 -0.61
N THR A 302 -2.79 -7.34 0.49
CA THR A 302 -1.88 -6.22 0.52
C THR A 302 -1.10 -6.19 1.83
N GLN A 303 -0.03 -5.43 1.86
CA GLN A 303 0.79 -5.25 3.05
C GLN A 303 1.35 -3.82 3.08
N GLU A 304 1.50 -3.26 4.25
CA GLU A 304 2.20 -1.99 4.41
C GLU A 304 3.71 -2.14 4.11
N GLY A 305 4.58 -2.21 5.09
CA GLY A 305 6.04 -2.26 4.94
C GLY A 305 6.59 -1.04 4.21
N VAL A 306 6.01 0.12 4.45
CA VAL A 306 6.33 1.40 3.81
C VAL A 306 5.96 2.55 4.75
N ARG A 307 6.66 3.66 4.66
CA ARG A 307 6.23 4.90 5.29
C ARG A 307 5.01 5.42 4.53
N GLY A 308 3.81 5.14 5.06
CA GLY A 308 2.51 5.41 4.44
C GLY A 308 2.03 6.84 4.58
N GLN A 309 0.78 7.08 4.14
CA GLN A 309 0.13 8.40 4.22
C GLN A 309 -0.06 8.88 5.66
N GLU A 310 -0.19 7.99 6.63
CA GLU A 310 -0.39 8.35 8.04
C GLU A 310 0.71 9.26 8.63
N TRP A 311 1.95 9.12 8.11
CA TRP A 311 3.06 9.97 8.51
C TRP A 311 2.84 11.44 8.19
N ASP A 312 1.98 11.76 7.22
CA ASP A 312 1.57 13.13 6.91
C ASP A 312 0.62 13.73 7.97
N ALA A 313 0.13 12.92 8.90
CA ALA A 313 -0.73 13.37 9.99
C ALA A 313 0.01 13.62 11.32
N TRP A 314 1.15 12.93 11.57
CA TRP A 314 1.75 12.95 12.90
C TRP A 314 3.29 13.07 12.93
N ASP A 315 3.96 13.02 11.78
CA ASP A 315 5.42 13.18 11.75
C ASP A 315 5.85 14.61 12.12
N VAL A 316 6.64 14.71 13.19
CA VAL A 316 7.13 16.00 13.69
C VAL A 316 8.09 16.72 12.73
N ASP A 317 8.68 15.98 11.80
CA ASP A 317 9.59 16.51 10.77
C ASP A 317 8.86 16.97 9.49
N GLY A 318 7.52 16.98 9.50
CA GLY A 318 6.69 17.61 8.46
C GLY A 318 5.95 16.66 7.52
N GLY A 319 6.08 15.34 7.66
CA GLY A 319 5.42 14.35 6.81
C GLY A 319 6.30 13.80 5.68
N ASN A 320 5.66 13.20 4.67
CA ASN A 320 6.36 12.62 3.54
C ASN A 320 6.81 13.71 2.54
N PRO A 321 8.06 13.74 2.10
CA PRO A 321 8.50 14.71 1.08
C PRO A 321 7.88 14.39 -0.29
N PRO A 322 7.76 15.38 -1.20
CA PRO A 322 7.20 15.20 -2.55
C PRO A 322 7.80 14.06 -3.37
N SER A 323 9.11 13.83 -3.22
CA SER A 323 9.83 12.77 -3.93
C SER A 323 9.52 11.35 -3.43
N HIS A 324 8.95 11.18 -2.24
CA HIS A 324 8.71 9.87 -1.65
C HIS A 324 7.85 8.98 -2.56
N THR A 325 6.71 9.46 -3.02
CA THR A 325 5.76 8.68 -3.82
C THR A 325 6.22 8.37 -5.25
N VAL A 326 7.22 9.09 -5.78
CA VAL A 326 7.85 8.79 -7.07
C VAL A 326 9.08 7.87 -6.96
N ILE A 327 9.45 7.49 -5.73
CA ILE A 327 10.47 6.48 -5.42
C ILE A 327 9.82 5.12 -5.12
N LEU A 328 8.71 5.12 -4.42
CA LEU A 328 8.05 3.91 -3.91
C LEU A 328 7.74 2.86 -4.99
N PRO A 329 7.22 3.19 -6.19
CA PRO A 329 6.95 2.19 -7.23
C PRO A 329 8.18 1.37 -7.60
N PHE A 330 9.35 2.01 -7.65
CA PHE A 330 10.62 1.42 -8.08
C PHE A 330 11.43 0.77 -6.95
N THR A 331 10.92 0.78 -5.75
CA THR A 331 11.57 0.23 -4.56
C THR A 331 10.62 -0.73 -3.85
N ARG A 332 9.91 -0.29 -2.80
CA ARG A 332 8.94 -1.11 -2.06
C ARG A 332 7.87 -1.73 -2.99
N GLY A 333 7.41 -0.99 -4.00
CA GLY A 333 6.40 -1.47 -4.96
C GLY A 333 6.82 -2.69 -5.77
N LEU A 334 8.14 -2.90 -5.98
CA LEU A 334 8.66 -4.09 -6.67
C LEU A 334 8.45 -5.39 -5.88
N ALA A 335 8.26 -5.29 -4.57
CA ALA A 335 8.01 -6.42 -3.68
C ALA A 335 6.55 -6.93 -3.74
N GLY A 336 5.62 -6.11 -4.24
CA GLY A 336 4.21 -6.47 -4.37
C GLY A 336 3.23 -5.39 -3.90
N PRO A 337 1.93 -5.71 -3.81
CA PRO A 337 0.88 -4.79 -3.38
C PRO A 337 1.24 -4.05 -2.09
N MET A 338 0.84 -2.78 -2.01
CA MET A 338 1.27 -1.88 -0.95
C MET A 338 0.08 -1.10 -0.40
N ASP A 339 -0.18 -1.26 0.91
CA ASP A 339 -1.16 -0.43 1.60
C ASP A 339 -0.50 0.88 2.05
N PHE A 340 -0.54 1.87 1.16
CA PHE A 340 -0.04 3.23 1.40
C PHE A 340 -1.10 4.15 1.98
N THR A 341 -2.37 3.78 1.86
CA THR A 341 -3.55 4.55 2.29
C THR A 341 -3.66 5.96 1.69
N PRO A 342 -3.62 6.11 0.34
CA PRO A 342 -3.69 7.42 -0.32
C PRO A 342 -5.10 8.01 -0.33
N VAL A 343 -5.25 9.15 -1.01
CA VAL A 343 -6.52 9.84 -1.33
C VAL A 343 -7.04 10.69 -0.17
N THR A 344 -6.13 11.44 0.45
CA THR A 344 -6.49 12.48 1.41
C THR A 344 -6.76 13.79 0.67
N PHE A 345 -7.94 14.36 0.85
CA PHE A 345 -8.36 15.64 0.22
C PHE A 345 -8.11 16.84 1.11
N ARG A 346 -7.88 16.60 2.41
CA ARG A 346 -7.47 17.62 3.36
C ARG A 346 -5.95 17.57 3.57
N PHE A 347 -5.27 18.65 3.22
CA PHE A 347 -3.80 18.71 3.16
C PHE A 347 -3.13 19.22 4.44
N VAL A 348 -3.90 19.80 5.36
CA VAL A 348 -3.41 20.42 6.60
C VAL A 348 -3.97 19.70 7.82
N ASN A 349 -3.16 19.64 8.87
CA ASN A 349 -3.55 19.08 10.14
C ASN A 349 -3.69 20.21 11.17
N ASP A 350 -4.90 20.41 11.71
CA ASP A 350 -5.19 21.48 12.66
C ASP A 350 -4.57 21.22 14.04
N VAL A 351 -4.35 19.95 14.37
CA VAL A 351 -3.80 19.53 15.67
C VAL A 351 -2.27 19.51 15.65
N MET A 352 -1.68 19.21 14.50
CA MET A 352 -0.24 19.19 14.27
C MET A 352 0.12 20.01 13.03
N PRO A 353 0.06 21.36 13.11
CA PRO A 353 0.16 22.22 11.92
C PRO A 353 1.55 22.22 11.25
N GLN A 354 2.58 21.63 11.89
CA GLN A 354 3.89 21.44 11.30
C GLN A 354 3.93 20.28 10.30
N THR A 355 2.94 19.39 10.32
CA THR A 355 2.85 18.27 9.39
C THR A 355 1.72 18.45 8.40
N ARG A 356 1.89 17.94 7.20
CA ARG A 356 0.90 18.07 6.12
C ARG A 356 1.10 17.04 5.02
N VAL A 357 0.09 16.88 4.19
CA VAL A 357 0.14 16.11 2.95
C VAL A 357 0.80 16.97 1.87
N HIS A 358 2.02 16.60 1.44
CA HIS A 358 2.81 17.36 0.46
C HIS A 358 2.49 16.95 -0.98
N THR A 359 1.22 17.00 -1.37
CA THR A 359 0.76 16.71 -2.73
C THR A 359 -0.31 17.67 -3.17
N THR A 360 -0.60 17.73 -4.48
CA THR A 360 -1.85 18.28 -4.97
C THR A 360 -2.98 17.25 -4.91
N LEU A 361 -4.23 17.70 -5.06
CA LEU A 361 -5.41 16.84 -5.14
C LEU A 361 -5.34 15.91 -6.37
N ALA A 362 -4.90 16.40 -7.51
CA ALA A 362 -4.74 15.58 -8.71
C ALA A 362 -3.70 14.47 -8.51
N LYS A 363 -2.63 14.74 -7.75
CA LYS A 363 -1.67 13.69 -7.37
C LYS A 363 -2.30 12.66 -6.44
N GLN A 364 -3.11 13.06 -5.46
CA GLN A 364 -3.80 12.11 -4.57
C GLN A 364 -4.70 11.15 -5.36
N LEU A 365 -5.43 11.63 -6.35
CA LEU A 365 -6.20 10.77 -7.25
C LEU A 365 -5.29 9.83 -8.03
N ALA A 366 -4.20 10.35 -8.61
CA ALA A 366 -3.26 9.56 -9.39
C ALA A 366 -2.56 8.45 -8.58
N LEU A 367 -2.30 8.68 -7.28
CA LEU A 367 -1.69 7.69 -6.38
C LEU A 367 -2.53 6.41 -6.27
N PHE A 368 -3.85 6.51 -6.41
CA PHE A 368 -4.76 5.36 -6.39
C PHE A 368 -4.50 4.36 -7.54
N VAL A 369 -3.94 4.84 -8.65
CA VAL A 369 -3.50 4.01 -9.78
C VAL A 369 -2.02 3.62 -9.66
N VAL A 370 -1.17 4.57 -9.25
CA VAL A 370 0.29 4.38 -9.21
C VAL A 370 0.70 3.39 -8.13
N LEU A 371 0.16 3.54 -6.91
CA LEU A 371 0.48 2.68 -5.77
C LEU A 371 -0.54 1.54 -5.68
N TYR A 372 -0.19 0.40 -6.27
CA TYR A 372 -1.11 -0.71 -6.43
C TYR A 372 -1.42 -1.43 -5.12
N SER A 373 -2.72 -1.55 -4.84
CA SER A 373 -3.27 -2.44 -3.82
C SER A 373 -4.61 -3.02 -4.29
N PRO A 374 -4.85 -4.33 -4.25
CA PRO A 374 -6.15 -4.91 -4.56
C PRO A 374 -7.19 -4.65 -3.47
N LEU A 375 -6.76 -4.30 -2.26
CA LEU A 375 -7.60 -3.81 -1.18
C LEU A 375 -7.17 -2.36 -0.92
N GLN A 376 -7.87 -1.40 -1.54
CA GLN A 376 -7.43 -0.01 -1.65
C GLN A 376 -8.33 0.92 -0.85
N MET A 377 -7.74 1.63 0.10
CA MET A 377 -8.46 2.56 0.97
C MET A 377 -8.61 3.93 0.34
N ALA A 378 -9.82 4.50 0.45
CA ALA A 378 -10.03 5.94 0.40
C ALA A 378 -9.87 6.46 1.84
N SER A 379 -8.73 7.09 2.15
CA SER A 379 -8.27 7.22 3.53
C SER A 379 -8.88 8.36 4.33
N ASP A 380 -9.46 9.37 3.66
CA ASP A 380 -9.93 10.61 4.30
C ASP A 380 -11.28 10.47 5.02
N GLU A 381 -11.66 11.52 5.71
CA GLU A 381 -12.97 11.67 6.36
C GLU A 381 -14.09 11.87 5.32
N ILE A 382 -15.27 11.35 5.62
CA ILE A 382 -16.45 11.44 4.75
C ILE A 382 -16.73 12.86 4.31
N GLU A 383 -16.64 13.82 5.23
CA GLU A 383 -16.93 15.23 5.01
C GLU A 383 -16.06 15.85 3.91
N ASN A 384 -14.81 15.45 3.81
CA ASN A 384 -13.89 15.95 2.80
C ASN A 384 -14.23 15.45 1.40
N TYR A 385 -14.73 14.22 1.29
CA TYR A 385 -15.24 13.66 0.03
C TYR A 385 -16.59 14.27 -0.37
N GLU A 386 -17.51 14.45 0.57
CA GLU A 386 -18.81 15.09 0.34
C GLU A 386 -18.66 16.56 -0.10
N ALA A 387 -17.62 17.25 0.37
CA ALA A 387 -17.28 18.59 -0.06
C ALA A 387 -16.65 18.64 -1.47
N ASN A 388 -16.16 17.53 -1.99
CA ASN A 388 -15.45 17.42 -3.27
C ASN A 388 -15.96 16.24 -4.12
N PRO A 389 -17.25 16.18 -4.45
CA PRO A 389 -17.85 15.01 -5.10
C PRO A 389 -17.31 14.76 -6.52
N GLU A 390 -17.01 15.82 -7.28
CA GLU A 390 -16.53 15.69 -8.66
C GLU A 390 -15.14 15.02 -8.74
N PRO A 391 -14.12 15.48 -8.00
CA PRO A 391 -12.86 14.75 -7.92
C PRO A 391 -13.02 13.32 -7.38
N PHE A 392 -13.89 13.13 -6.37
CA PHE A 392 -14.10 11.82 -5.75
C PHE A 392 -14.70 10.78 -6.73
N ASN A 393 -15.41 11.22 -7.78
CA ASN A 393 -15.92 10.34 -8.84
C ASN A 393 -14.81 9.52 -9.52
N PHE A 394 -13.57 10.02 -9.58
CA PHE A 394 -12.46 9.22 -10.08
C PHE A 394 -12.26 7.96 -9.22
N ILE A 395 -12.21 8.12 -7.89
CA ILE A 395 -12.03 7.01 -6.95
C ILE A 395 -13.21 6.04 -7.00
N VAL A 396 -14.45 6.57 -7.05
CA VAL A 396 -15.66 5.76 -7.15
C VAL A 396 -15.67 4.88 -8.41
N SER A 397 -15.07 5.35 -9.50
CA SER A 397 -15.00 4.61 -10.77
C SER A 397 -13.78 3.72 -10.91
N CYS A 398 -12.69 3.99 -10.18
CA CYS A 398 -11.39 3.31 -10.35
C CYS A 398 -11.42 1.89 -9.78
N PRO A 399 -11.18 0.83 -10.55
CA PRO A 399 -11.09 -0.53 -10.02
C PRO A 399 -9.78 -0.75 -9.25
N THR A 400 -9.71 -1.86 -8.51
CA THR A 400 -8.51 -2.29 -7.77
C THR A 400 -7.93 -3.60 -8.29
N ASP A 401 -8.48 -4.13 -9.37
CA ASP A 401 -8.01 -5.34 -10.05
C ASP A 401 -7.89 -5.09 -11.56
N TRP A 402 -6.76 -5.48 -12.14
CA TRP A 402 -6.33 -5.04 -13.44
C TRP A 402 -6.02 -6.20 -14.38
N SER A 403 -6.40 -6.07 -15.66
CA SER A 403 -6.07 -7.04 -16.72
C SER A 403 -4.69 -6.78 -17.33
N ARG A 404 -4.28 -5.50 -17.44
CA ARG A 404 -3.05 -5.07 -18.08
C ARG A 404 -2.49 -3.82 -17.41
N THR A 405 -1.15 -3.74 -17.37
CA THR A 405 -0.42 -2.54 -16.90
C THR A 405 0.66 -2.18 -17.92
N VAL A 406 0.80 -0.88 -18.17
CA VAL A 406 1.90 -0.30 -18.96
C VAL A 406 2.47 0.91 -18.23
N VAL A 407 3.73 1.25 -18.52
CA VAL A 407 4.44 2.38 -17.92
C VAL A 407 4.95 3.27 -19.04
N PRO A 408 4.17 4.26 -19.51
CA PRO A 408 4.53 5.13 -20.61
C PRO A 408 5.80 5.94 -20.39
N GLU A 409 6.03 6.41 -19.17
CA GLU A 409 7.23 7.18 -18.82
C GLU A 409 7.59 7.01 -17.35
N ALA A 410 8.88 7.01 -17.04
CA ALA A 410 9.37 6.86 -15.67
C ALA A 410 10.78 7.40 -15.50
N CYS A 411 11.01 8.06 -14.35
CA CYS A 411 12.34 8.48 -13.89
C CYS A 411 12.34 8.39 -12.36
N ILE A 412 13.14 7.51 -11.79
CA ILE A 412 13.14 7.22 -10.35
C ILE A 412 13.47 8.48 -9.56
N GLY A 413 12.57 8.83 -8.62
CA GLY A 413 12.72 10.00 -7.76
C GLY A 413 12.25 11.30 -8.39
N SER A 414 11.83 11.30 -9.67
CA SER A 414 11.35 12.49 -10.36
C SER A 414 9.89 12.36 -10.79
N TYR A 415 9.54 11.31 -11.53
CA TYR A 415 8.16 11.11 -11.99
C TYR A 415 7.88 9.67 -12.40
N VAL A 416 6.61 9.33 -12.47
CA VAL A 416 6.13 8.08 -13.06
C VAL A 416 4.72 8.24 -13.61
N THR A 417 4.48 7.62 -14.76
CA THR A 417 3.15 7.45 -15.36
C THR A 417 2.86 5.97 -15.52
N ILE A 418 1.76 5.51 -14.92
CA ILE A 418 1.28 4.13 -15.03
C ILE A 418 -0.14 4.15 -15.59
N ALA A 419 -0.40 3.32 -16.59
CA ALA A 419 -1.72 3.09 -17.13
C ALA A 419 -2.13 1.62 -16.90
N ARG A 420 -3.36 1.43 -16.41
CA ARG A 420 -3.91 0.12 -16.07
C ARG A 420 -5.27 -0.08 -16.72
N CYS A 421 -5.48 -1.24 -17.34
CA CYS A 421 -6.75 -1.62 -17.94
C CYS A 421 -7.58 -2.42 -16.94
N ASP A 422 -8.87 -2.13 -16.84
CA ASP A 422 -9.80 -2.91 -16.03
C ASP A 422 -9.99 -4.34 -16.58
N LYS A 423 -10.68 -5.19 -15.84
CA LYS A 423 -11.04 -6.55 -16.27
C LYS A 423 -12.41 -6.63 -16.92
N GLY A 424 -13.18 -5.55 -16.91
CA GLY A 424 -14.59 -5.54 -17.32
C GLY A 424 -14.82 -4.88 -18.68
N GLU A 425 -14.84 -3.57 -18.71
CA GLU A 425 -15.30 -2.78 -19.85
C GLU A 425 -14.18 -2.37 -20.83
N GLY A 426 -12.93 -2.68 -20.54
CA GLY A 426 -11.77 -2.24 -21.32
C GLY A 426 -11.45 -0.76 -21.10
N CYS A 427 -11.89 -0.18 -19.98
CA CYS A 427 -11.49 1.16 -19.57
C CYS A 427 -10.05 1.15 -19.05
N TRP A 428 -9.31 2.20 -19.38
CA TRP A 428 -7.98 2.44 -18.86
C TRP A 428 -7.98 3.55 -17.82
N TYR A 429 -7.14 3.40 -16.83
CA TYR A 429 -6.94 4.38 -15.78
C TYR A 429 -5.46 4.74 -15.74
N ILE A 430 -5.16 6.03 -15.87
CA ILE A 430 -3.79 6.54 -15.83
C ILE A 430 -3.60 7.29 -14.52
N GLY A 431 -2.52 6.98 -13.82
CA GLY A 431 -1.95 7.81 -12.77
C GLY A 431 -0.59 8.33 -13.23
N SER A 432 -0.42 9.64 -13.28
CA SER A 432 0.85 10.31 -13.59
C SER A 432 1.18 11.27 -12.45
N ILE A 433 2.35 11.13 -11.86
CA ILE A 433 2.78 11.92 -10.70
C ILE A 433 4.20 12.46 -10.88
N THR A 434 4.47 13.63 -10.30
CA THR A 434 5.80 14.24 -10.24
C THR A 434 6.26 14.46 -8.79
N GLY A 435 7.56 14.57 -8.60
CA GLY A 435 8.21 14.86 -7.31
C GLY A 435 8.32 16.36 -7.02
N ASP A 436 9.52 16.80 -6.66
CA ASP A 436 9.79 18.16 -6.16
C ASP A 436 9.62 19.24 -7.22
N GLU A 437 9.78 18.88 -8.51
CA GLU A 437 9.78 19.83 -9.62
C GLU A 437 8.48 19.74 -10.42
N GLU A 438 8.02 20.89 -10.94
CA GLU A 438 6.93 20.90 -11.92
C GLU A 438 7.42 20.33 -13.27
N ARG A 439 6.51 19.77 -14.03
CA ARG A 439 6.83 19.25 -15.38
C ARG A 439 5.64 19.29 -16.32
N THR A 440 5.93 19.11 -17.60
CA THR A 440 4.91 18.74 -18.60
C THR A 440 5.05 17.25 -18.92
N ALA A 441 4.03 16.47 -18.58
CA ALA A 441 3.92 15.06 -18.95
C ALA A 441 3.46 14.95 -20.41
N ASN A 442 4.11 14.07 -21.19
CA ASN A 442 3.71 13.74 -22.57
C ASN A 442 3.34 12.27 -22.63
N ILE A 443 2.09 11.95 -22.34
CA ILE A 443 1.59 10.59 -22.17
C ILE A 443 1.10 10.08 -23.52
N SER A 444 1.90 9.23 -24.18
CA SER A 444 1.48 8.53 -25.40
C SER A 444 0.36 7.53 -25.08
N LEU A 445 -0.70 7.56 -25.88
CA LEU A 445 -1.83 6.64 -25.76
C LEU A 445 -1.70 5.40 -26.67
N SER A 446 -0.51 5.11 -27.17
CA SER A 446 -0.22 3.99 -28.07
C SER A 446 -0.50 2.59 -27.49
N PHE A 447 -0.86 2.49 -26.22
CA PHE A 447 -1.32 1.26 -25.59
C PHE A 447 -2.82 0.97 -25.78
N LEU A 448 -3.61 1.94 -26.27
CA LEU A 448 -5.02 1.80 -26.59
C LEU A 448 -5.25 0.92 -27.83
N ASP A 449 -6.45 0.41 -27.99
CA ASP A 449 -6.83 -0.33 -29.17
C ASP A 449 -6.91 0.62 -30.40
N THR A 450 -6.33 0.19 -31.52
CA THR A 450 -6.15 1.04 -32.70
C THR A 450 -7.44 1.38 -33.44
N ASP A 451 -8.50 0.58 -33.24
CA ASP A 451 -9.80 0.66 -33.90
C ASP A 451 -10.89 1.30 -33.02
N LYS A 452 -10.52 1.80 -31.84
CA LYS A 452 -11.47 2.39 -30.90
C LYS A 452 -11.18 3.87 -30.63
N ARG A 453 -12.29 4.59 -30.36
CA ARG A 453 -12.25 5.93 -29.76
C ARG A 453 -12.57 5.80 -28.27
N TYR A 454 -11.98 6.66 -27.47
CA TYR A 454 -12.15 6.67 -26.02
C TYR A 454 -12.59 8.05 -25.55
N LEU A 455 -13.51 8.10 -24.59
CA LEU A 455 -13.77 9.31 -23.81
C LEU A 455 -12.74 9.37 -22.67
N ALA A 456 -11.92 10.40 -22.70
CA ALA A 456 -10.97 10.70 -21.64
C ALA A 456 -11.59 11.71 -20.66
N THR A 457 -11.80 11.32 -19.41
CA THR A 457 -12.08 12.24 -18.30
C THR A 457 -10.76 12.47 -17.57
N ILE A 458 -10.26 13.70 -17.60
CA ILE A 458 -8.92 14.10 -17.15
C ILE A 458 -9.05 14.96 -15.90
N TYR A 459 -8.47 14.49 -14.80
CA TYR A 459 -8.34 15.21 -13.52
C TYR A 459 -6.90 15.67 -13.39
N ARG A 460 -6.65 16.95 -13.48
CA ARG A 460 -5.29 17.49 -13.52
C ARG A 460 -5.11 18.74 -12.68
N ASP A 461 -3.87 19.02 -12.32
CA ASP A 461 -3.52 20.28 -11.65
C ASP A 461 -4.03 21.51 -12.43
N ALA A 462 -4.69 22.41 -11.74
CA ALA A 462 -5.04 23.74 -12.29
C ALA A 462 -3.77 24.59 -12.49
N PRO A 463 -3.82 25.67 -13.28
CA PRO A 463 -2.64 26.53 -13.51
C PRO A 463 -2.01 27.08 -12.21
N GLU A 464 -2.82 27.38 -11.20
CA GLU A 464 -2.41 27.89 -9.89
C GLU A 464 -2.06 26.80 -8.88
N ALA A 465 -2.23 25.52 -9.23
CA ALA A 465 -1.97 24.39 -8.32
C ALA A 465 -0.49 24.36 -7.90
N ASP A 466 -0.29 24.21 -6.61
CA ASP A 466 1.00 23.98 -5.96
C ASP A 466 0.75 23.32 -4.60
N TYR A 467 1.54 22.31 -4.26
CA TYR A 467 1.30 21.50 -3.05
C TYR A 467 1.41 22.29 -1.73
N GLU A 468 2.12 23.41 -1.71
CA GLU A 468 2.26 24.26 -0.51
C GLU A 468 1.15 25.32 -0.42
N THR A 469 0.86 26.00 -1.52
CA THR A 469 0.05 27.22 -1.53
C THR A 469 -1.37 27.01 -2.02
N CYS A 470 -1.59 26.08 -2.97
CA CYS A 470 -2.91 25.83 -3.55
C CYS A 470 -3.10 24.32 -3.92
N PRO A 471 -3.01 23.39 -2.94
CA PRO A 471 -3.02 21.96 -3.22
C PRO A 471 -4.34 21.42 -3.76
N ALA A 472 -5.47 22.06 -3.43
CA ALA A 472 -6.80 21.60 -3.85
C ALA A 472 -7.20 22.07 -5.26
N ALA A 473 -6.39 22.93 -5.92
CA ALA A 473 -6.73 23.46 -7.24
C ALA A 473 -6.63 22.36 -8.31
N ILE A 474 -7.78 21.95 -8.83
CA ILE A 474 -7.93 20.89 -9.82
C ILE A 474 -8.80 21.35 -10.98
N LEU A 475 -8.50 20.87 -12.18
CA LEU A 475 -9.37 20.98 -13.36
C LEU A 475 -9.81 19.61 -13.80
N ILE A 476 -11.08 19.50 -14.18
CA ILE A 476 -11.69 18.29 -14.73
C ILE A 476 -12.18 18.64 -16.14
N GLU A 477 -11.70 17.88 -17.12
CA GLU A 477 -12.06 18.10 -18.52
C GLU A 477 -12.30 16.78 -19.23
N GLU A 478 -13.11 16.80 -20.30
CA GLU A 478 -13.41 15.64 -21.11
C GLU A 478 -13.04 15.88 -22.56
N ARG A 479 -12.51 14.87 -23.23
CA ARG A 479 -12.25 14.89 -24.67
C ARG A 479 -12.19 13.49 -25.27
N GLU A 480 -12.52 13.39 -26.54
CA GLU A 480 -12.30 12.15 -27.29
C GLU A 480 -10.82 11.99 -27.65
N VAL A 481 -10.32 10.77 -27.56
CA VAL A 481 -8.95 10.41 -27.88
C VAL A 481 -8.87 9.04 -28.56
N THR A 482 -7.74 8.80 -29.24
CA THR A 482 -7.41 7.55 -29.92
C THR A 482 -6.01 7.08 -29.55
N TYR A 483 -5.58 5.92 -30.01
CA TYR A 483 -4.24 5.37 -29.79
C TYR A 483 -3.12 6.27 -30.37
N SER A 484 -3.40 7.11 -31.36
CA SER A 484 -2.42 8.01 -31.99
C SER A 484 -2.21 9.31 -31.22
N ASP A 485 -3.02 9.58 -30.20
CA ASP A 485 -2.95 10.82 -29.43
C ASP A 485 -1.88 10.76 -28.35
N THR A 486 -1.43 11.96 -27.96
CA THR A 486 -0.59 12.18 -26.79
C THR A 486 -1.24 13.22 -25.89
N LEU A 487 -1.36 12.89 -24.60
CA LEU A 487 -1.82 13.84 -23.59
C LEU A 487 -0.63 14.67 -23.11
N THR A 488 -0.63 15.96 -23.45
CA THR A 488 0.37 16.93 -22.98
C THR A 488 -0.23 17.71 -21.81
N ILE A 489 0.24 17.46 -20.57
CA ILE A 489 -0.39 17.95 -19.35
C ILE A 489 0.69 18.51 -18.42
N ARG A 490 0.49 19.78 -17.99
CA ARG A 490 1.29 20.37 -16.89
C ARG A 490 0.96 19.69 -15.58
N GLN A 491 1.97 19.34 -14.81
CA GLN A 491 1.91 18.87 -13.43
C GLN A 491 2.67 19.87 -12.56
N ALA A 492 2.01 20.34 -11.50
CA ALA A 492 2.61 21.24 -10.52
C ALA A 492 3.73 20.54 -9.73
N ARG A 493 4.49 21.27 -8.94
CA ARG A 493 5.40 20.69 -7.95
C ARG A 493 4.60 19.74 -7.05
N SER A 494 5.10 18.53 -6.84
CA SER A 494 4.39 17.44 -6.17
C SER A 494 2.95 17.25 -6.67
N GLY A 495 2.77 17.49 -7.95
CA GLY A 495 1.49 17.42 -8.64
C GLY A 495 1.26 16.10 -9.36
N GLY A 496 0.16 16.06 -10.10
CA GLY A 496 -0.20 14.87 -10.85
C GLY A 496 -1.39 15.03 -11.79
N THR A 497 -1.74 13.91 -12.37
CA THR A 497 -2.89 13.78 -13.27
C THR A 497 -3.46 12.37 -13.14
N ALA A 498 -4.75 12.29 -12.95
CA ALA A 498 -5.51 11.04 -13.05
C ALA A 498 -6.40 11.10 -14.28
N VAL A 499 -6.45 10.00 -15.07
CA VAL A 499 -7.27 9.96 -16.28
C VAL A 499 -8.05 8.64 -16.32
N ARG A 500 -9.32 8.74 -16.64
CA ARG A 500 -10.17 7.60 -17.01
C ARG A 500 -10.43 7.64 -18.52
N LEU A 501 -10.14 6.54 -19.20
CA LEU A 501 -10.32 6.37 -20.64
C LEU A 501 -11.29 5.21 -20.88
N CYS A 502 -12.53 5.48 -21.27
CA CYS A 502 -13.49 4.41 -21.57
C CYS A 502 -13.84 4.37 -23.06
N PRO A 503 -13.92 3.15 -23.66
CA PRO A 503 -14.29 3.01 -25.06
C PRO A 503 -15.67 3.64 -25.32
N ILE A 504 -15.76 4.45 -26.37
CA ILE A 504 -17.03 4.99 -26.87
C ILE A 504 -17.74 3.84 -27.59
N LYS A 505 -18.93 3.46 -27.10
CA LYS A 505 -19.76 2.46 -27.78
C LYS A 505 -20.39 3.13 -28.99
N ASP A 506 -20.11 2.61 -30.17
CA ASP A 506 -20.87 3.02 -31.36
C ASP A 506 -22.35 2.67 -31.15
N SER A 507 -23.22 3.67 -31.26
CA SER A 507 -24.67 3.58 -31.06
C SER A 507 -25.35 2.81 -32.18
#